data_23b8c08440d151e37d332b87d5048319
#
_entry.id   23b8c08440d151e37d332b87d5048319
#
_cell.length_a   1.000
_cell.length_b   1.000
_cell.length_c   1.000
_cell.angle_alpha   90.00
_cell.angle_beta   90.00
_cell.angle_gamma   90.00
#
_symmetry.space_group_name_H-M   'P 1'
#
loop_
_entity.id
_entity.type
_entity.pdbx_description
1 polymer ?
#
loop_
_entity_poly.entity_id
_entity_poly.type
_entity_poly.pdbx_seq_one_letter_code
_entity_poly.pdbx_strand_id
1 'polypeptide(L)'
;EAKELGIYFIVLSGGEPTVYPDLFEIFRRHPDVGFMMYTNGTLIDDEMADKMLEAGNISPAISLEGFRESTDARRGEGTYDKIMAAMDRLHNRGIIFGISVTVTRQNADELFATDNFIDHMIDKGAIYGWSFHYIPIGKDTELEMMITPEQRAQLAYRVPEIRRKKPFFLADFWNDGTFTGGCIAGGRRYFHINAKGDVEPCAFVHFAVDNIKEKSLKEVLQNPLFRSYQKRQPFSKNMLAPCPIIDQPDALRSIVLESGARPTHPGAETVLMGDIARFLDILSYNWQKASAPINKQRNKKTRKHQEKFEKVY
;
A
#
# COMPACT_ATOMS: atom_id res chain seq x y z
N GLU A 1 -22.06 9.41 -4.53
CA GLU A 1 -22.13 7.93 -4.63
C GLU A 1 -21.25 7.23 -3.59
N ALA A 2 -19.97 7.62 -3.39
CA ALA A 2 -19.08 6.97 -2.41
C ALA A 2 -19.67 7.00 -1.00
N LYS A 3 -20.17 8.16 -0.55
CA LYS A 3 -20.82 8.31 0.75
C LYS A 3 -22.10 7.48 0.88
N GLU A 4 -22.91 7.40 -0.15
CA GLU A 4 -24.11 6.55 -0.20
C GLU A 4 -23.79 5.05 -0.06
N LEU A 5 -22.58 4.65 -0.48
CA LEU A 5 -22.05 3.30 -0.30
C LEU A 5 -21.31 3.09 1.03
N GLY A 6 -21.32 4.10 1.92
CA GLY A 6 -20.63 4.04 3.20
C GLY A 6 -19.11 4.23 3.14
N ILE A 7 -18.59 4.80 2.06
CA ILE A 7 -17.17 5.09 1.89
C ILE A 7 -16.91 6.51 2.42
N TYR A 8 -16.24 6.58 3.58
CA TYR A 8 -15.88 7.84 4.25
C TYR A 8 -14.36 8.00 4.43
N PHE A 9 -13.57 7.16 3.78
CA PHE A 9 -12.12 7.27 3.75
C PHE A 9 -11.61 7.10 2.33
N ILE A 10 -10.93 8.12 1.83
CA ILE A 10 -10.41 8.17 0.46
C ILE A 10 -8.90 8.37 0.50
N VAL A 11 -8.20 7.54 -0.25
CA VAL A 11 -6.75 7.66 -0.42
C VAL A 11 -6.46 8.32 -1.77
N LEU A 12 -5.78 9.46 -1.71
CA LEU A 12 -5.31 10.16 -2.89
C LEU A 12 -3.89 9.71 -3.23
N SER A 13 -3.70 9.25 -4.45
CA SER A 13 -2.40 8.85 -5.00
C SER A 13 -2.29 9.37 -6.44
N GLY A 14 -1.23 9.02 -7.11
CA GLY A 14 -1.06 9.39 -8.51
C GLY A 14 0.30 10.04 -8.74
N GLY A 15 0.40 11.11 -9.52
CA GLY A 15 1.60 11.94 -9.60
C GLY A 15 1.90 12.60 -8.25
N GLU A 16 1.85 13.92 -8.21
CA GLU A 16 1.90 14.66 -6.94
C GLU A 16 0.55 15.36 -6.71
N PRO A 17 -0.27 14.91 -5.74
CA PRO A 17 -1.60 15.48 -5.53
C PRO A 17 -1.59 16.97 -5.17
N THR A 18 -0.55 17.46 -4.49
CA THR A 18 -0.44 18.86 -4.06
C THR A 18 -0.33 19.87 -5.21
N VAL A 19 -0.08 19.41 -6.43
CA VAL A 19 -0.09 20.30 -7.62
C VAL A 19 -1.49 20.49 -8.19
N TYR A 20 -2.50 19.74 -7.72
CA TYR A 20 -3.87 19.87 -8.23
C TYR A 20 -4.53 21.12 -7.65
N PRO A 21 -4.95 22.08 -8.50
CA PRO A 21 -5.37 23.41 -8.03
C PRO A 21 -6.62 23.38 -7.14
N ASP A 22 -7.56 22.46 -7.40
CA ASP A 22 -8.83 22.37 -6.67
C ASP A 22 -8.79 21.39 -5.50
N LEU A 23 -7.61 20.92 -5.09
CA LEU A 23 -7.45 19.88 -4.06
C LEU A 23 -8.15 20.27 -2.75
N PHE A 24 -7.88 21.46 -2.23
CA PHE A 24 -8.46 21.93 -0.97
C PHE A 24 -9.95 22.25 -1.06
N GLU A 25 -10.44 22.59 -2.26
CA GLU A 25 -11.87 22.74 -2.48
C GLU A 25 -12.61 21.42 -2.31
N ILE A 26 -12.02 20.30 -2.78
CA ILE A 26 -12.57 18.95 -2.57
C ILE A 26 -12.67 18.65 -1.07
N PHE A 27 -11.62 18.93 -0.29
CA PHE A 27 -11.61 18.67 1.14
C PHE A 27 -12.69 19.48 1.88
N ARG A 28 -12.81 20.78 1.59
CA ARG A 28 -13.81 21.65 2.19
C ARG A 28 -15.24 21.26 1.86
N ARG A 29 -15.49 20.78 0.64
CA ARG A 29 -16.82 20.29 0.21
C ARG A 29 -17.24 18.98 0.90
N HIS A 30 -16.29 18.22 1.41
CA HIS A 30 -16.54 16.91 2.02
C HIS A 30 -15.90 16.81 3.41
N PRO A 31 -16.31 17.64 4.38
CA PRO A 31 -15.68 17.68 5.71
C PRO A 31 -15.95 16.41 6.54
N ASP A 32 -16.94 15.62 6.13
CA ASP A 32 -17.30 14.33 6.70
C ASP A 32 -16.52 13.14 6.12
N VAL A 33 -15.61 13.37 5.16
CA VAL A 33 -14.74 12.37 4.57
C VAL A 33 -13.31 12.57 5.04
N GLY A 34 -12.69 11.50 5.54
CA GLY A 34 -11.25 11.49 5.83
C GLY A 34 -10.44 11.24 4.56
N PHE A 35 -9.44 12.06 4.32
CA PHE A 35 -8.53 11.92 3.18
C PHE A 35 -7.12 11.57 3.66
N MET A 36 -6.54 10.50 3.14
CA MET A 36 -5.10 10.26 3.21
C MET A 36 -4.48 10.57 1.86
N MET A 37 -3.36 11.27 1.85
CA MET A 37 -2.72 11.70 0.61
C MET A 37 -1.27 11.23 0.56
N TYR A 38 -0.93 10.38 -0.40
CA TYR A 38 0.47 10.09 -0.70
C TYR A 38 1.08 11.30 -1.43
N THR A 39 2.12 11.87 -0.84
CA THR A 39 2.81 13.04 -1.39
C THR A 39 4.32 12.87 -1.29
N ASN A 40 5.06 13.47 -2.21
CA ASN A 40 6.51 13.57 -2.10
C ASN A 40 6.95 14.58 -1.02
N GLY A 41 6.02 15.38 -0.49
CA GLY A 41 6.25 16.33 0.60
C GLY A 41 7.03 17.60 0.20
N THR A 42 7.54 17.69 -1.02
CA THR A 42 8.47 18.79 -1.41
C THR A 42 7.80 20.14 -1.57
N LEU A 43 6.48 20.17 -1.70
CA LEU A 43 5.67 21.38 -1.82
C LEU A 43 4.95 21.77 -0.52
N ILE A 44 5.16 21.04 0.56
CA ILE A 44 4.57 21.38 1.86
C ILE A 44 5.40 22.49 2.52
N ASP A 45 5.12 23.72 2.13
CA ASP A 45 5.57 24.93 2.79
C ASP A 45 4.59 25.36 3.91
N ASP A 46 4.79 26.52 4.49
CA ASP A 46 3.92 27.01 5.57
C ASP A 46 2.50 27.30 5.08
N GLU A 47 2.33 27.88 3.89
CA GLU A 47 1.02 28.14 3.31
C GLU A 47 0.23 26.85 3.04
N MET A 48 0.90 25.84 2.49
CA MET A 48 0.30 24.53 2.23
C MET A 48 -0.10 23.83 3.53
N ALA A 49 0.77 23.89 4.56
CA ALA A 49 0.48 23.31 5.87
C ALA A 49 -0.68 24.03 6.57
N ASP A 50 -0.80 25.35 6.43
CA ASP A 50 -1.93 26.12 6.97
C ASP A 50 -3.24 25.73 6.28
N LYS A 51 -3.25 25.54 4.96
CA LYS A 51 -4.41 25.03 4.21
C LYS A 51 -4.82 23.62 4.63
N MET A 52 -3.84 22.75 4.93
CA MET A 52 -4.11 21.40 5.45
C MET A 52 -4.74 21.45 6.84
N LEU A 53 -4.25 22.34 7.73
CA LEU A 53 -4.80 22.55 9.05
C LEU A 53 -6.25 23.08 8.97
N GLU A 54 -6.50 24.07 8.12
CA GLU A 54 -7.84 24.63 7.90
C GLU A 54 -8.83 23.58 7.39
N ALA A 55 -8.40 22.72 6.45
CA ALA A 55 -9.25 21.64 5.92
C ALA A 55 -9.62 20.61 7.00
N GLY A 56 -8.69 20.26 7.88
CA GLY A 56 -8.91 19.44 9.08
C GLY A 56 -9.22 17.97 8.85
N ASN A 57 -9.42 17.54 7.62
CA ASN A 57 -9.84 16.18 7.26
C ASN A 57 -8.83 15.45 6.35
N ILE A 58 -7.58 15.93 6.31
CA ILE A 58 -6.51 15.36 5.51
C ILE A 58 -5.35 14.90 6.38
N SER A 59 -4.77 13.75 6.02
CA SER A 59 -3.55 13.22 6.63
C SER A 59 -2.54 12.91 5.53
N PRO A 60 -1.45 13.67 5.40
CA PRO A 60 -0.37 13.35 4.46
C PRO A 60 0.38 12.10 4.86
N ALA A 61 0.65 11.21 3.91
CA ALA A 61 1.61 10.11 4.02
C ALA A 61 2.82 10.46 3.15
N ILE A 62 3.88 10.94 3.77
CA ILE A 62 5.03 11.49 3.07
C ILE A 62 5.92 10.36 2.56
N SER A 63 6.21 10.40 1.28
CA SER A 63 6.99 9.36 0.60
C SER A 63 8.49 9.58 0.80
N LEU A 64 9.18 8.57 1.31
CA LEU A 64 10.65 8.54 1.42
C LEU A 64 11.17 7.11 1.25
N GLU A 65 12.48 6.94 1.12
CA GLU A 65 13.09 5.63 0.84
C GLU A 65 13.99 5.12 1.96
N GLY A 66 14.22 5.91 2.99
CA GLY A 66 15.12 5.67 4.09
C GLY A 66 15.69 7.00 4.62
N PHE A 67 16.91 6.98 5.12
CA PHE A 67 17.64 8.21 5.47
C PHE A 67 18.05 8.99 4.20
N ARG A 68 18.85 10.03 4.39
CA ARG A 68 19.25 10.96 3.33
C ARG A 68 19.76 10.27 2.07
N GLU A 69 20.75 9.39 2.24
CA GLU A 69 21.41 8.74 1.10
C GLU A 69 20.41 7.96 0.22
N SER A 70 19.62 7.09 0.83
CA SER A 70 18.61 6.28 0.11
C SER A 70 17.51 7.14 -0.48
N THR A 71 17.07 8.18 0.21
CA THR A 71 16.00 9.06 -0.25
C THR A 71 16.48 9.95 -1.40
N ASP A 72 17.64 10.62 -1.25
CA ASP A 72 18.17 11.51 -2.29
C ASP A 72 18.63 10.75 -3.54
N ALA A 73 19.19 9.55 -3.38
CA ALA A 73 19.56 8.70 -4.52
C ALA A 73 18.37 8.35 -5.44
N ARG A 74 17.20 8.14 -4.87
CA ARG A 74 16.02 7.76 -5.66
C ARG A 74 15.13 8.94 -6.07
N ARG A 75 15.07 9.98 -5.24
CA ARG A 75 14.13 11.11 -5.40
C ARG A 75 14.79 12.40 -5.83
N GLY A 76 16.11 12.44 -5.91
CA GLY A 76 16.91 13.60 -6.25
C GLY A 76 17.52 14.28 -5.03
N GLU A 77 18.71 14.85 -5.23
CA GLU A 77 19.51 15.51 -4.21
C GLU A 77 18.71 16.64 -3.51
N GLY A 78 18.82 16.70 -2.19
CA GLY A 78 18.16 17.69 -1.34
C GLY A 78 16.66 17.40 -1.08
N THR A 79 16.12 16.31 -1.59
CA THR A 79 14.71 15.92 -1.34
C THR A 79 14.50 15.53 0.13
N TYR A 80 15.47 14.85 0.74
CA TYR A 80 15.39 14.49 2.16
C TYR A 80 15.22 15.71 3.07
N ASP A 81 15.98 16.78 2.86
CA ASP A 81 15.86 17.99 3.68
C ASP A 81 14.49 18.67 3.52
N LYS A 82 13.94 18.70 2.31
CA LYS A 82 12.60 19.22 2.07
C LYS A 82 11.55 18.40 2.80
N ILE A 83 11.68 17.07 2.80
CA ILE A 83 10.78 16.15 3.52
C ILE A 83 10.87 16.40 5.04
N MET A 84 12.08 16.49 5.60
CA MET A 84 12.25 16.75 7.03
C MET A 84 11.65 18.10 7.45
N ALA A 85 11.83 19.14 6.64
CA ALA A 85 11.21 20.44 6.88
C ALA A 85 9.67 20.40 6.76
N ALA A 86 9.13 19.63 5.81
CA ALA A 86 7.69 19.42 5.68
C ALA A 86 7.11 18.72 6.93
N MET A 87 7.78 17.68 7.43
CA MET A 87 7.37 16.98 8.66
C MET A 87 7.36 17.93 9.86
N ASP A 88 8.41 18.76 10.03
CA ASP A 88 8.47 19.74 11.10
C ASP A 88 7.32 20.75 11.04
N ARG A 89 6.94 21.22 9.82
CA ARG A 89 5.79 22.13 9.65
C ARG A 89 4.45 21.48 10.02
N LEU A 90 4.25 20.22 9.63
CA LEU A 90 3.05 19.45 9.96
C LEU A 90 2.98 19.19 11.46
N HIS A 91 4.07 18.74 12.06
CA HIS A 91 4.16 18.46 13.49
C HIS A 91 3.88 19.70 14.34
N ASN A 92 4.51 20.83 14.01
CA ASN A 92 4.31 22.10 14.74
C ASN A 92 2.89 22.63 14.69
N ARG A 93 2.10 22.21 13.70
CA ARG A 93 0.67 22.56 13.58
C ARG A 93 -0.27 21.50 14.14
N GLY A 94 0.24 20.40 14.68
CA GLY A 94 -0.54 19.30 15.20
C GLY A 94 -1.31 18.53 14.12
N ILE A 95 -0.88 18.60 12.86
CA ILE A 95 -1.48 17.86 11.76
C ILE A 95 -1.04 16.40 11.85
N ILE A 96 -2.03 15.49 11.84
CA ILE A 96 -1.76 14.05 11.79
C ILE A 96 -1.16 13.68 10.45
N PHE A 97 0.04 13.09 10.46
CA PHE A 97 0.70 12.62 9.25
C PHE A 97 1.46 11.31 9.48
N GLY A 98 1.80 10.67 8.40
CA GLY A 98 2.59 9.44 8.39
C GLY A 98 3.63 9.44 7.28
N ILE A 99 4.22 8.26 7.09
CA ILE A 99 5.19 8.02 6.02
C ILE A 99 4.70 6.95 5.07
N SER A 100 5.23 6.94 3.86
CA SER A 100 5.09 5.87 2.89
C SER A 100 6.47 5.49 2.37
N VAL A 101 6.83 4.21 2.50
CA VAL A 101 8.12 3.70 2.03
C VAL A 101 7.93 2.61 0.99
N THR A 102 8.72 2.66 -0.08
CA THR A 102 8.84 1.53 -1.01
C THR A 102 10.02 0.68 -0.58
N VAL A 103 9.75 -0.50 -0.05
CA VAL A 103 10.78 -1.44 0.39
C VAL A 103 11.37 -2.15 -0.81
N THR A 104 12.65 -1.99 -0.96
CA THR A 104 13.48 -2.64 -1.99
C THR A 104 14.53 -3.52 -1.33
N ARG A 105 15.23 -4.33 -2.15
CA ARG A 105 16.37 -5.12 -1.67
C ARG A 105 17.48 -4.25 -1.08
N GLN A 106 17.64 -3.02 -1.58
CA GLN A 106 18.71 -2.12 -1.18
C GLN A 106 18.42 -1.43 0.17
N ASN A 107 17.16 -1.06 0.45
CA ASN A 107 16.81 -0.26 1.62
C ASN A 107 16.12 -1.05 2.76
N ALA A 108 15.77 -2.31 2.56
CA ALA A 108 15.03 -3.11 3.55
C ALA A 108 15.72 -3.16 4.92
N ASP A 109 17.05 -3.31 4.92
CA ASP A 109 17.83 -3.40 6.15
C ASP A 109 17.94 -2.03 6.84
N GLU A 110 18.14 -0.93 6.10
CA GLU A 110 18.14 0.43 6.61
C GLU A 110 16.81 0.77 7.30
N LEU A 111 15.70 0.40 6.67
CA LEU A 111 14.36 0.70 7.16
C LEU A 111 13.97 -0.11 8.41
N PHE A 112 14.38 -1.38 8.47
CA PHE A 112 13.77 -2.31 9.42
C PHE A 112 14.72 -3.22 10.21
N ALA A 113 16.02 -3.28 9.91
CA ALA A 113 16.94 -4.12 10.68
C ALA A 113 17.11 -3.63 12.12
N THR A 114 17.03 -2.32 12.33
CA THR A 114 17.09 -1.68 13.66
C THR A 114 15.85 -0.82 13.91
N ASP A 115 15.77 -0.20 15.08
CA ASP A 115 14.70 0.76 15.40
C ASP A 115 14.98 2.17 14.90
N ASN A 116 16.23 2.47 14.48
CA ASN A 116 16.73 3.85 14.23
C ASN A 116 15.85 4.64 13.27
N PHE A 117 15.44 4.04 12.15
CA PHE A 117 14.62 4.75 11.16
C PHE A 117 13.23 5.05 11.72
N ILE A 118 12.61 4.09 12.36
CA ILE A 118 11.26 4.26 12.94
C ILE A 118 11.29 5.28 14.09
N ASP A 119 12.30 5.21 14.95
CA ASP A 119 12.46 6.18 16.06
C ASP A 119 12.66 7.59 15.52
N HIS A 120 13.47 7.76 14.48
CA HIS A 120 13.64 9.05 13.83
C HIS A 120 12.31 9.59 13.23
N MET A 121 11.49 8.74 12.63
CA MET A 121 10.19 9.16 12.10
C MET A 121 9.21 9.54 13.24
N ILE A 122 9.24 8.83 14.35
CA ILE A 122 8.46 9.17 15.56
C ILE A 122 8.92 10.52 16.11
N ASP A 123 10.22 10.75 16.23
CA ASP A 123 10.79 12.02 16.70
C ASP A 123 10.39 13.20 15.78
N LYS A 124 10.20 12.95 14.49
CA LYS A 124 9.66 13.93 13.53
C LYS A 124 8.14 14.12 13.63
N GLY A 125 7.45 13.36 14.48
CA GLY A 125 6.02 13.46 14.71
C GLY A 125 5.13 12.58 13.84
N ALA A 126 5.71 11.69 13.03
CA ALA A 126 4.91 10.72 12.27
C ALA A 126 4.31 9.67 13.21
N ILE A 127 3.02 9.35 13.03
CA ILE A 127 2.31 8.39 13.89
C ILE A 127 1.96 7.09 13.19
N TYR A 128 2.06 7.04 11.87
CA TYR A 128 1.84 5.83 11.08
C TYR A 128 2.79 5.73 9.90
N GLY A 129 2.89 4.52 9.33
CA GLY A 129 3.65 4.26 8.13
C GLY A 129 3.02 3.19 7.26
N TRP A 130 3.18 3.34 5.96
CA TRP A 130 2.84 2.35 4.94
C TRP A 130 4.11 1.78 4.35
N SER A 131 4.28 0.48 4.47
CA SER A 131 5.37 -0.29 3.86
C SER A 131 4.84 -1.02 2.64
N PHE A 132 5.27 -0.59 1.46
CA PHE A 132 4.97 -1.22 0.17
C PHE A 132 6.22 -1.91 -0.35
N HIS A 133 6.09 -3.15 -0.80
CA HIS A 133 7.19 -3.78 -1.53
C HIS A 133 7.25 -3.21 -2.95
N TYR A 134 8.45 -3.06 -3.48
CA TYR A 134 8.62 -2.76 -4.88
C TYR A 134 8.01 -3.87 -5.74
N ILE A 135 7.20 -3.48 -6.72
CA ILE A 135 6.59 -4.37 -7.71
C ILE A 135 7.11 -3.98 -9.08
N PRO A 136 7.58 -4.92 -9.91
CA PRO A 136 8.20 -4.63 -11.21
C PRO A 136 7.13 -4.37 -12.28
N ILE A 137 6.38 -3.27 -12.14
CA ILE A 137 5.37 -2.77 -13.07
C ILE A 137 5.72 -1.37 -13.54
N GLY A 138 5.40 -1.07 -14.79
CA GLY A 138 5.63 0.25 -15.39
C GLY A 138 6.86 0.28 -16.29
N LYS A 139 7.42 1.47 -16.43
CA LYS A 139 8.58 1.72 -17.27
C LYS A 139 9.87 1.38 -16.52
N ASP A 140 10.86 0.85 -17.25
CA ASP A 140 12.23 0.61 -16.75
C ASP A 140 12.25 -0.19 -15.43
N THR A 141 11.56 -1.34 -15.42
CA THR A 141 11.47 -2.21 -14.23
C THR A 141 12.79 -2.93 -13.96
N GLU A 142 13.23 -2.91 -12.69
CA GLU A 142 14.45 -3.56 -12.22
C GLU A 142 14.08 -4.70 -11.26
N LEU A 143 14.25 -5.96 -11.73
CA LEU A 143 13.89 -7.15 -10.92
C LEU A 143 14.75 -7.28 -9.66
N GLU A 144 15.98 -6.79 -9.70
CA GLU A 144 16.93 -6.78 -8.59
C GLU A 144 16.50 -5.86 -7.44
N MET A 145 15.58 -4.93 -7.67
CA MET A 145 15.00 -4.10 -6.61
C MET A 145 14.00 -4.87 -5.74
N MET A 146 13.46 -5.99 -6.21
CA MET A 146 12.55 -6.77 -5.40
C MET A 146 13.24 -7.37 -4.18
N ILE A 147 12.60 -7.26 -3.02
CA ILE A 147 13.11 -7.85 -1.77
C ILE A 147 13.23 -9.36 -1.90
N THR A 148 14.22 -9.92 -1.21
CA THR A 148 14.36 -11.39 -1.16
C THR A 148 13.33 -12.03 -0.22
N PRO A 149 13.05 -13.33 -0.37
CA PRO A 149 12.20 -14.05 0.57
C PRO A 149 12.68 -13.95 2.02
N GLU A 150 14.00 -13.90 2.24
CA GLU A 150 14.63 -13.79 3.55
C GLU A 150 14.36 -12.40 4.17
N GLN A 151 14.57 -11.33 3.41
CA GLN A 151 14.24 -9.97 3.85
C GLN A 151 12.75 -9.83 4.15
N ARG A 152 11.88 -10.37 3.29
CA ARG A 152 10.44 -10.37 3.53
C ARG A 152 10.06 -11.18 4.78
N ALA A 153 10.74 -12.29 5.06
CA ALA A 153 10.56 -13.06 6.28
C ALA A 153 10.95 -12.24 7.52
N GLN A 154 12.06 -11.50 7.46
CA GLN A 154 12.45 -10.58 8.53
C GLN A 154 11.38 -9.51 8.80
N LEU A 155 10.84 -8.86 7.74
CA LEU A 155 9.75 -7.90 7.86
C LEU A 155 8.52 -8.51 8.54
N ALA A 156 8.16 -9.74 8.19
CA ALA A 156 7.05 -10.43 8.82
C ALA A 156 7.20 -10.57 10.34
N TYR A 157 8.40 -10.58 10.90
CA TYR A 157 8.64 -10.55 12.35
C TYR A 157 8.77 -9.13 12.90
N ARG A 158 9.49 -8.25 12.20
CA ARG A 158 9.82 -6.90 12.66
C ARG A 158 8.61 -5.97 12.73
N VAL A 159 7.75 -5.98 11.72
CA VAL A 159 6.59 -5.08 11.70
C VAL A 159 5.65 -5.30 12.90
N PRO A 160 5.24 -6.55 13.25
CA PRO A 160 4.47 -6.78 14.47
C PRO A 160 5.22 -6.42 15.76
N GLU A 161 6.54 -6.48 15.78
CA GLU A 161 7.35 -6.08 16.92
C GLU A 161 7.33 -4.55 17.10
N ILE A 162 7.54 -3.79 16.03
CA ILE A 162 7.47 -2.33 16.02
C ILE A 162 6.09 -1.88 16.54
N ARG A 163 5.00 -2.43 16.03
CA ARG A 163 3.63 -2.11 16.47
C ARG A 163 3.38 -2.35 17.95
N ARG A 164 4.06 -3.32 18.56
CA ARG A 164 3.92 -3.60 20.01
C ARG A 164 4.77 -2.71 20.90
N LYS A 165 5.92 -2.27 20.39
CA LYS A 165 6.94 -1.58 21.20
C LYS A 165 6.96 -0.08 21.01
N LYS A 166 6.48 0.41 19.86
CA LYS A 166 6.57 1.81 19.48
C LYS A 166 5.18 2.43 19.32
N PRO A 167 5.01 3.71 19.62
CA PRO A 167 3.75 4.44 19.36
C PRO A 167 3.64 4.79 17.87
N PHE A 168 3.73 3.77 17.01
CA PHE A 168 3.78 3.92 15.56
C PHE A 168 2.99 2.79 14.88
N PHE A 169 1.96 3.12 14.13
CA PHE A 169 1.21 2.15 13.36
C PHE A 169 1.86 1.92 11.99
N LEU A 170 2.62 0.86 11.86
CA LEU A 170 3.23 0.47 10.58
C LEU A 170 2.36 -0.57 9.87
N ALA A 171 1.76 -0.21 8.74
CA ALA A 171 1.03 -1.14 7.87
C ALA A 171 2.01 -1.82 6.90
N ASP A 172 2.08 -3.15 6.94
CA ASP A 172 2.83 -3.94 5.96
C ASP A 172 1.85 -4.54 4.95
N PHE A 173 1.71 -3.88 3.83
CA PHE A 173 0.65 -4.16 2.86
C PHE A 173 0.67 -5.62 2.35
N TRP A 174 1.82 -6.28 2.35
CA TRP A 174 1.95 -7.66 1.86
C TRP A 174 1.97 -8.73 2.95
N ASN A 175 2.41 -8.43 4.15
CA ASN A 175 2.50 -9.41 5.23
C ASN A 175 1.34 -9.35 6.23
N ASP A 176 0.43 -8.37 6.09
CA ASP A 176 -0.72 -8.18 6.99
C ASP A 176 -1.95 -9.04 6.65
N GLY A 177 -1.83 -9.95 5.70
CA GLY A 177 -2.94 -10.84 5.33
C GLY A 177 -3.55 -11.62 6.48
N THR A 178 -2.79 -11.91 7.55
CA THR A 178 -3.31 -12.52 8.79
C THR A 178 -4.32 -11.64 9.53
N PHE A 179 -4.18 -10.32 9.45
CA PHE A 179 -5.08 -9.36 10.10
C PHE A 179 -6.27 -8.99 9.22
N THR A 180 -6.07 -9.03 7.90
CA THR A 180 -7.07 -8.62 6.93
C THR A 180 -7.85 -9.79 6.32
N GLY A 181 -7.48 -11.03 6.63
CA GLY A 181 -8.06 -12.23 6.02
C GLY A 181 -7.65 -12.40 4.55
N GLY A 182 -6.41 -12.06 4.21
CA GLY A 182 -5.86 -12.10 2.85
C GLY A 182 -5.90 -10.77 2.13
N CYS A 183 -5.80 -10.79 0.79
CA CYS A 183 -5.82 -9.57 -0.04
C CYS A 183 -7.12 -8.78 0.14
N ILE A 184 -7.00 -7.45 0.29
CA ILE A 184 -8.12 -6.54 0.53
C ILE A 184 -8.68 -5.90 -0.74
N ALA A 185 -8.01 -6.08 -1.87
CA ALA A 185 -8.33 -5.46 -3.17
C ALA A 185 -9.57 -6.04 -3.86
N GLY A 186 -9.87 -5.59 -5.06
CA GLY A 186 -10.97 -6.08 -5.90
C GLY A 186 -12.35 -5.77 -5.32
N GLY A 187 -12.51 -4.61 -4.68
CA GLY A 187 -13.77 -4.18 -4.09
C GLY A 187 -14.14 -4.87 -2.77
N ARG A 188 -13.26 -5.74 -2.22
CA ARG A 188 -13.54 -6.39 -0.92
C ARG A 188 -13.43 -5.41 0.24
N ARG A 189 -12.40 -4.58 0.25
CA ARG A 189 -12.16 -3.51 1.24
C ARG A 189 -11.78 -2.20 0.57
N TYR A 190 -11.15 -2.26 -0.59
CA TYR A 190 -10.83 -1.10 -1.41
C TYR A 190 -10.71 -1.50 -2.89
N PHE A 191 -10.68 -0.50 -3.73
CA PHE A 191 -10.37 -0.56 -5.15
C PHE A 191 -9.67 0.74 -5.55
N HIS A 192 -9.14 0.76 -6.76
CA HIS A 192 -8.41 1.92 -7.29
C HIS A 192 -9.15 2.50 -8.50
N ILE A 193 -9.17 3.81 -8.61
CA ILE A 193 -9.63 4.54 -9.79
C ILE A 193 -8.45 5.35 -10.31
N ASN A 194 -8.02 5.07 -11.53
CA ASN A 194 -6.92 5.81 -12.12
C ASN A 194 -7.36 7.17 -12.69
N ALA A 195 -6.39 8.00 -13.11
CA ALA A 195 -6.67 9.34 -13.62
C ALA A 195 -7.55 9.38 -14.89
N LYS A 196 -7.68 8.25 -15.62
CA LYS A 196 -8.56 8.14 -16.78
C LYS A 196 -9.99 7.76 -16.41
N GLY A 197 -10.21 7.35 -15.14
CA GLY A 197 -11.49 6.86 -14.63
C GLY A 197 -11.65 5.34 -14.71
N ASP A 198 -10.63 4.60 -15.16
CA ASP A 198 -10.67 3.15 -15.17
C ASP A 198 -10.67 2.62 -13.73
N VAL A 199 -11.50 1.61 -13.47
CA VAL A 199 -11.66 1.02 -12.14
C VAL A 199 -10.87 -0.27 -12.06
N GLU A 200 -9.82 -0.24 -11.28
CA GLU A 200 -8.82 -1.29 -11.11
C GLU A 200 -9.00 -2.00 -9.76
N PRO A 201 -8.69 -3.29 -9.65
CA PRO A 201 -8.79 -4.01 -8.37
C PRO A 201 -7.89 -3.41 -7.29
N CYS A 202 -6.72 -2.89 -7.68
CA CYS A 202 -5.65 -2.42 -6.80
C CYS A 202 -4.79 -1.40 -7.53
N ALA A 203 -4.16 -0.49 -6.81
CA ALA A 203 -3.20 0.47 -7.38
C ALA A 203 -1.97 -0.18 -8.07
N PHE A 204 -1.77 -1.48 -7.87
CA PHE A 204 -0.71 -2.26 -8.51
C PHE A 204 -1.22 -3.22 -9.59
N VAL A 205 -2.54 -3.34 -9.80
CA VAL A 205 -3.15 -4.22 -10.80
C VAL A 205 -3.78 -3.37 -11.88
N HIS A 206 -3.01 -3.06 -12.90
CA HIS A 206 -3.37 -2.14 -13.98
C HIS A 206 -4.23 -2.83 -15.06
N PHE A 207 -5.37 -3.38 -14.65
CA PHE A 207 -6.38 -3.99 -15.52
C PHE A 207 -7.77 -3.52 -15.13
N ALA A 208 -8.60 -3.21 -16.11
CA ALA A 208 -9.98 -2.78 -15.89
C ALA A 208 -10.94 -3.37 -16.94
N VAL A 209 -12.20 -3.49 -16.54
CA VAL A 209 -13.33 -3.78 -17.44
C VAL A 209 -14.15 -2.52 -17.64
N ASP A 210 -14.33 -1.75 -16.59
CA ASP A 210 -15.24 -0.60 -16.55
C ASP A 210 -14.52 0.72 -16.22
N ASN A 211 -15.24 1.82 -16.51
CA ASN A 211 -14.81 3.19 -16.24
C ASN A 211 -15.93 3.96 -15.50
N ILE A 212 -15.58 4.74 -14.48
CA ILE A 212 -16.55 5.50 -13.66
C ILE A 212 -17.23 6.63 -14.41
N LYS A 213 -16.73 7.03 -15.59
CA LYS A 213 -17.40 8.02 -16.45
C LYS A 213 -18.61 7.43 -17.19
N GLU A 214 -18.69 6.11 -17.24
CA GLU A 214 -19.71 5.36 -17.99
C GLU A 214 -20.69 4.61 -17.09
N LYS A 215 -20.23 4.22 -15.89
CA LYS A 215 -20.99 3.41 -14.93
C LYS A 215 -20.89 3.97 -13.50
N SER A 216 -21.92 3.73 -12.71
CA SER A 216 -21.91 4.06 -11.29
C SER A 216 -20.92 3.20 -10.49
N LEU A 217 -20.50 3.68 -9.32
CA LEU A 217 -19.63 2.90 -8.41
C LEU A 217 -20.26 1.57 -8.02
N LYS A 218 -21.57 1.52 -7.85
CA LYS A 218 -22.29 0.27 -7.52
C LYS A 218 -22.21 -0.75 -8.63
N GLU A 219 -22.30 -0.33 -9.89
CA GLU A 219 -22.19 -1.21 -11.06
C GLU A 219 -20.76 -1.72 -11.23
N VAL A 220 -19.76 -0.83 -11.14
CA VAL A 220 -18.36 -1.22 -11.31
C VAL A 220 -17.88 -2.19 -10.22
N LEU A 221 -18.39 -2.08 -8.99
CA LEU A 221 -18.08 -3.01 -7.90
C LEU A 221 -18.64 -4.43 -8.14
N GLN A 222 -19.55 -4.59 -9.08
CA GLN A 222 -20.17 -5.87 -9.44
C GLN A 222 -19.70 -6.43 -10.78
N ASN A 223 -18.72 -5.81 -11.41
CA ASN A 223 -18.23 -6.19 -12.72
C ASN A 223 -17.54 -7.57 -12.72
N PRO A 224 -17.34 -8.21 -13.90
CA PRO A 224 -16.74 -9.53 -14.00
C PRO A 224 -15.34 -9.61 -13.35
N LEU A 225 -14.51 -8.57 -13.45
CA LEU A 225 -13.18 -8.53 -12.88
C LEU A 225 -13.23 -8.61 -11.35
N PHE A 226 -14.07 -7.78 -10.71
CA PHE A 226 -14.21 -7.76 -9.26
C PHE A 226 -14.88 -9.02 -8.73
N ARG A 227 -15.88 -9.53 -9.41
CA ARG A 227 -16.51 -10.83 -9.05
C ARG A 227 -15.52 -11.98 -9.14
N SER A 228 -14.70 -12.03 -10.19
CA SER A 228 -13.64 -13.04 -10.32
C SER A 228 -12.60 -12.93 -9.21
N TYR A 229 -12.24 -11.70 -8.82
CA TYR A 229 -11.35 -11.40 -7.70
C TYR A 229 -11.93 -11.90 -6.37
N GLN A 230 -13.14 -11.49 -6.03
CA GLN A 230 -13.81 -11.81 -4.77
C GLN A 230 -14.08 -13.32 -4.62
N LYS A 231 -14.48 -14.00 -5.71
CA LYS A 231 -14.71 -15.45 -5.72
C LYS A 231 -13.46 -16.25 -5.33
N ARG A 232 -12.25 -15.72 -5.59
CA ARG A 232 -10.98 -16.40 -5.33
C ARG A 232 -10.32 -15.97 -4.01
N GLN A 233 -10.85 -14.95 -3.35
CA GLN A 233 -10.30 -14.50 -2.07
C GLN A 233 -10.77 -15.41 -0.92
N PRO A 234 -9.86 -15.75 0.02
CA PRO A 234 -8.44 -15.47 -0.01
C PRO A 234 -7.72 -16.31 -1.06
N PHE A 235 -6.80 -15.72 -1.82
CA PHE A 235 -6.06 -16.40 -2.89
C PHE A 235 -5.17 -17.54 -2.38
N SER A 236 -4.83 -17.54 -1.09
CA SER A 236 -3.98 -18.54 -0.45
C SER A 236 -4.44 -18.83 0.97
N LYS A 237 -4.24 -20.08 1.41
CA LYS A 237 -4.33 -20.46 2.83
C LYS A 237 -3.14 -19.90 3.64
N ASN A 238 -2.06 -19.57 2.97
CA ASN A 238 -0.92 -18.88 3.57
C ASN A 238 -1.19 -17.37 3.56
N MET A 239 -1.62 -16.83 4.70
CA MET A 239 -1.98 -15.42 4.84
C MET A 239 -0.79 -14.46 4.76
N LEU A 240 0.44 -14.95 4.68
CA LEU A 240 1.63 -14.18 4.35
C LEU A 240 1.90 -14.10 2.84
N ALA A 241 1.09 -14.78 2.04
CA ALA A 241 1.17 -14.79 0.58
C ALA A 241 -0.19 -14.41 -0.05
N PRO A 242 -0.72 -13.21 0.26
CA PRO A 242 -2.06 -12.81 -0.14
C PRO A 242 -2.15 -12.17 -1.52
N CYS A 243 -1.05 -11.69 -2.09
CA CYS A 243 -1.05 -10.85 -3.28
C CYS A 243 -1.16 -11.66 -4.57
N PRO A 244 -2.12 -11.36 -5.46
CA PRO A 244 -2.25 -12.08 -6.71
C PRO A 244 -1.18 -11.70 -7.76
N ILE A 245 -0.37 -10.65 -7.53
CA ILE A 245 0.73 -10.31 -8.44
C ILE A 245 1.97 -11.13 -8.10
N ILE A 246 2.45 -11.02 -6.86
CA ILE A 246 3.77 -11.56 -6.46
C ILE A 246 3.69 -12.87 -5.69
N ASP A 247 2.51 -13.24 -5.18
CA ASP A 247 2.35 -14.44 -4.35
C ASP A 247 1.50 -15.53 -5.01
N GLN A 248 0.56 -15.15 -5.89
CA GLN A 248 -0.40 -16.04 -6.54
C GLN A 248 -0.60 -15.62 -8.01
N PRO A 249 0.48 -15.53 -8.83
CA PRO A 249 0.40 -14.97 -10.18
C PRO A 249 -0.57 -15.71 -11.10
N ASP A 250 -0.75 -17.03 -10.94
CA ASP A 250 -1.75 -17.80 -11.68
C ASP A 250 -3.19 -17.35 -11.41
N ALA A 251 -3.46 -16.90 -10.19
CA ALA A 251 -4.78 -16.35 -9.86
C ALA A 251 -5.04 -15.06 -10.64
N LEU A 252 -4.06 -14.15 -10.72
CA LEU A 252 -4.21 -12.93 -11.50
C LEU A 252 -4.40 -13.21 -13.00
N ARG A 253 -3.60 -14.12 -13.57
CA ARG A 253 -3.72 -14.55 -14.98
C ARG A 253 -5.12 -15.06 -15.28
N SER A 254 -5.63 -15.95 -14.43
CA SER A 254 -6.99 -16.52 -14.57
C SER A 254 -8.07 -15.44 -14.46
N ILE A 255 -7.93 -14.51 -13.51
CA ILE A 255 -8.89 -13.42 -13.30
C ILE A 255 -8.94 -12.49 -14.52
N VAL A 256 -7.81 -12.08 -15.04
CA VAL A 256 -7.74 -11.19 -16.21
C VAL A 256 -8.32 -11.87 -17.44
N LEU A 257 -7.96 -13.13 -17.68
CA LEU A 257 -8.47 -13.91 -18.83
C LEU A 257 -9.99 -14.10 -18.76
N GLU A 258 -10.51 -14.53 -17.63
CA GLU A 258 -11.94 -14.81 -17.46
C GLU A 258 -12.82 -13.56 -17.52
N SER A 259 -12.30 -12.45 -17.01
CA SER A 259 -13.06 -11.20 -16.97
C SER A 259 -13.03 -10.42 -18.28
N GLY A 260 -12.12 -10.75 -19.19
CA GLY A 260 -11.85 -9.96 -20.39
C GLY A 260 -11.29 -8.56 -20.07
N ALA A 261 -10.62 -8.42 -18.91
CA ALA A 261 -10.07 -7.14 -18.49
C ALA A 261 -8.95 -6.70 -19.44
N ARG A 262 -8.97 -5.42 -19.80
CA ARG A 262 -7.95 -4.77 -20.63
C ARG A 262 -6.86 -4.12 -19.78
N PRO A 263 -5.63 -4.01 -20.27
CA PRO A 263 -4.59 -3.23 -19.62
C PRO A 263 -4.96 -1.74 -19.60
N THR A 264 -4.65 -1.07 -18.51
CA THR A 264 -4.91 0.35 -18.29
C THR A 264 -3.64 1.21 -18.36
N HIS A 265 -2.49 0.55 -18.28
CA HIS A 265 -1.16 1.14 -18.30
C HIS A 265 -0.25 0.38 -19.30
N PRO A 266 0.64 1.06 -20.04
CA PRO A 266 1.65 0.39 -20.86
C PRO A 266 2.52 -0.55 -20.02
N GLY A 267 2.71 -1.79 -20.48
CA GLY A 267 3.47 -2.80 -19.78
C GLY A 267 2.73 -3.53 -18.66
N ALA A 268 1.43 -3.28 -18.47
CA ALA A 268 0.62 -4.03 -17.49
C ALA A 268 0.66 -5.55 -17.73
N GLU A 269 0.75 -5.97 -18.99
CA GLU A 269 0.77 -7.38 -19.40
C GLU A 269 2.02 -8.13 -18.98
N THR A 270 3.10 -7.43 -18.64
CA THR A 270 4.39 -8.06 -18.28
C THR A 270 4.28 -8.94 -17.02
N VAL A 271 3.35 -8.65 -16.12
CA VAL A 271 3.09 -9.50 -14.94
C VAL A 271 2.31 -10.78 -15.28
N LEU A 272 1.71 -10.84 -16.48
CA LEU A 272 0.96 -12.01 -16.95
C LEU A 272 1.82 -12.93 -17.81
N MET A 273 2.77 -12.39 -18.58
CA MET A 273 3.57 -13.13 -19.54
C MET A 273 4.99 -12.55 -19.68
N GLY A 274 5.90 -13.33 -20.28
CA GLY A 274 7.28 -12.91 -20.53
C GLY A 274 8.20 -13.12 -19.33
N ASP A 275 9.33 -12.41 -19.31
CA ASP A 275 10.41 -12.61 -18.32
C ASP A 275 10.00 -12.17 -16.91
N ILE A 276 9.30 -11.06 -16.79
CA ILE A 276 8.80 -10.58 -15.50
C ILE A 276 7.83 -11.60 -14.90
N ALA A 277 6.89 -12.12 -15.68
CA ALA A 277 5.96 -13.14 -15.21
C ALA A 277 6.69 -14.42 -14.73
N ARG A 278 7.67 -14.90 -15.48
CA ARG A 278 8.50 -16.04 -15.06
C ARG A 278 9.28 -15.77 -13.77
N PHE A 279 9.82 -14.57 -13.63
CA PHE A 279 10.50 -14.15 -12.40
C PHE A 279 9.52 -14.15 -11.20
N LEU A 280 8.32 -13.62 -11.38
CA LEU A 280 7.28 -13.60 -10.34
C LEU A 280 6.83 -15.01 -9.93
N ASP A 281 6.76 -15.96 -10.86
CA ASP A 281 6.48 -17.38 -10.56
C ASP A 281 7.55 -17.98 -9.63
N ILE A 282 8.82 -17.74 -9.93
CA ILE A 282 9.96 -18.20 -9.13
C ILE A 282 9.94 -17.54 -7.74
N LEU A 283 9.71 -16.23 -7.69
CA LEU A 283 9.63 -15.47 -6.45
C LEU A 283 8.49 -15.98 -5.57
N SER A 284 7.31 -16.17 -6.14
CA SER A 284 6.14 -16.74 -5.46
C SER A 284 6.45 -18.10 -4.86
N TYR A 285 7.03 -19.00 -5.65
CA TYR A 285 7.41 -20.33 -5.18
C TYR A 285 8.39 -20.28 -4.00
N ASN A 286 9.42 -19.46 -4.09
CA ASN A 286 10.42 -19.31 -3.04
C ASN A 286 9.79 -18.69 -1.78
N TRP A 287 8.92 -17.70 -1.94
CA TRP A 287 8.22 -17.09 -0.81
C TRP A 287 7.24 -18.05 -0.13
N GLN A 288 6.50 -18.85 -0.89
CA GLN A 288 5.63 -19.89 -0.34
C GLN A 288 6.41 -20.85 0.59
N LYS A 289 7.61 -21.25 0.18
CA LYS A 289 8.49 -22.09 1.02
C LYS A 289 8.99 -21.36 2.26
N ALA A 290 9.50 -20.16 2.10
CA ALA A 290 10.07 -19.37 3.20
C ALA A 290 9.01 -18.97 4.22
N SER A 291 7.81 -18.63 3.79
CA SER A 291 6.73 -18.16 4.67
C SER A 291 5.91 -19.26 5.34
N ALA A 292 5.92 -20.48 4.83
CA ALA A 292 5.13 -21.59 5.37
C ALA A 292 5.37 -21.87 6.88
N PRO A 293 6.60 -21.94 7.41
CA PRO A 293 6.86 -22.13 8.83
C PRO A 293 6.39 -20.94 9.67
N ILE A 294 6.54 -19.71 9.17
CA ILE A 294 6.09 -18.48 9.83
C ILE A 294 4.57 -18.48 9.96
N ASN A 295 3.87 -18.77 8.88
CA ASN A 295 2.41 -18.86 8.85
C ASN A 295 1.89 -19.94 9.82
N LYS A 296 2.51 -21.11 9.85
CA LYS A 296 2.17 -22.19 10.79
C LYS A 296 2.34 -21.75 12.26
N GLN A 297 3.41 -21.01 12.57
CA GLN A 297 3.65 -20.49 13.91
C GLN A 297 2.60 -19.42 14.31
N ARG A 298 2.24 -18.51 13.40
CA ARG A 298 1.20 -17.49 13.64
C ARG A 298 -0.16 -18.14 13.88
N ASN A 299 -0.56 -19.07 13.05
CA ASN A 299 -1.84 -19.79 13.20
C ASN A 299 -1.94 -20.54 14.53
N LYS A 300 -0.85 -21.17 15.02
CA LYS A 300 -0.82 -21.80 16.33
C LYS A 300 -1.00 -20.80 17.49
N LYS A 301 -0.40 -19.61 17.39
CA LYS A 301 -0.56 -18.54 18.40
C LYS A 301 -1.99 -18.02 18.45
N THR A 302 -2.58 -17.77 17.28
CA THR A 302 -3.98 -17.30 17.16
C THR A 302 -4.94 -18.32 17.76
N ARG A 303 -4.80 -19.60 17.42
CA ARG A 303 -5.64 -20.67 17.96
C ARG A 303 -5.53 -20.80 19.48
N LYS A 304 -4.32 -20.78 20.05
CA LYS A 304 -4.11 -20.79 21.49
C LYS A 304 -4.74 -19.58 22.20
N HIS A 305 -4.76 -18.42 21.53
CA HIS A 305 -5.38 -17.22 22.09
C HIS A 305 -6.91 -17.35 22.10
N GLN A 306 -7.51 -17.87 21.03
CA GLN A 306 -8.94 -18.18 20.96
C GLN A 306 -9.36 -19.23 21.99
N GLU A 307 -8.66 -20.36 22.11
CA GLU A 307 -8.91 -21.40 23.11
C GLU A 307 -8.79 -20.89 24.56
N LYS A 308 -7.95 -19.86 24.79
CA LYS A 308 -7.82 -19.21 26.10
C LYS A 308 -8.99 -18.28 26.39
N PHE A 309 -9.49 -17.57 25.36
CA PHE A 309 -10.67 -16.72 25.45
C PHE A 309 -11.94 -17.52 25.71
N GLU A 310 -12.15 -18.62 24.98
CA GLU A 310 -13.30 -19.51 25.13
C GLU A 310 -13.36 -20.22 26.50
N LYS A 311 -12.24 -20.30 27.23
CA LYS A 311 -12.18 -20.87 28.59
C LYS A 311 -12.44 -19.85 29.70
N VAL A 312 -12.49 -18.57 29.37
CA VAL A 312 -12.68 -17.47 30.34
C VAL A 312 -14.10 -16.91 30.28
N TYR A 313 -14.82 -17.19 29.22
CA TYR A 313 -16.23 -16.87 29.01
C TYR A 313 -17.04 -18.14 28.72
#